data_f82e3421a4d85b7ea19c55217ddb6eeb
#
_entry.id   f82e3421a4d85b7ea19c55217ddb6eeb
#
_cell.length_a   1.000
_cell.length_b   1.000
_cell.length_c   1.000
_cell.angle_alpha   90.00
_cell.angle_beta   90.00
_cell.angle_gamma   90.00
#
_symmetry.space_group_name_H-M   'P 1'
#
loop_
_entity.id
_entity.type
_entity.pdbx_description
1 polymer ?
#
loop_
_entity_poly.entity_id
_entity_poly.type
_entity_poly.pdbx_seq_one_letter_code
_entity_poly.pdbx_strand_id
1 'polypeptide(L)'
;MNSLNRRSMLQLTAGASAAAFAPNLLAAKNEMKLSIAAYSFRNYFRYMRGKERKAAEPAMDMRKFIDFCAKEGCRGAELTAYFFPPNQKPEYFKKLNRYAKKRDVEISGTAIGNNFSLEPGPDRDAQMKYLKTWVDNAELMGAPHIRIFAGKQKKGTSAERADKLVIEALKEACDYSGKKGIYLGLENHDSIASADRLIRLLDAVDSKWLGINLDSGNFRTEDPYDDFERSVPHTVNVQMKVALKRLGSKVHEKSDMKRFLGLLKKGGYKGWVVLEYEAKENPYTAISPVLAEMRKHM
;
A
#
# COMPACT_ATOMS: atom_id res chain seq x y z
N MET A 1 11.29 65.50 -0.83
CA MET A 1 10.85 64.64 0.31
C MET A 1 9.55 63.94 -0.11
N ASN A 2 9.66 62.79 -0.72
CA ASN A 2 8.49 62.01 -1.19
C ASN A 2 8.30 60.81 -0.26
N SER A 3 7.16 60.82 0.40
CA SER A 3 6.66 59.76 1.28
C SER A 3 6.32 58.53 0.47
N LEU A 4 7.05 57.44 0.60
CA LEU A 4 6.74 56.13 0.03
C LEU A 4 5.57 55.51 0.78
N ASN A 5 4.53 55.23 0.04
CA ASN A 5 3.24 54.76 0.46
C ASN A 5 3.30 53.25 0.85
N ARG A 6 2.86 52.93 2.07
CA ARG A 6 2.87 51.56 2.69
C ARG A 6 1.91 50.54 2.05
N ARG A 7 1.39 50.80 0.85
CA ARG A 7 0.42 49.92 0.16
C ARG A 7 1.00 49.03 -0.96
N SER A 8 2.28 49.07 -1.23
CA SER A 8 2.90 48.29 -2.32
C SER A 8 3.73 47.11 -1.87
N MET A 9 3.59 46.61 -0.63
CA MET A 9 4.36 45.50 -0.08
C MET A 9 3.52 44.30 0.34
N LEU A 10 2.33 44.11 -0.25
CA LEU A 10 1.41 43.01 0.09
C LEU A 10 0.85 42.29 -1.16
N GLN A 11 1.66 42.17 -2.21
CA GLN A 11 1.30 41.35 -3.38
C GLN A 11 2.51 40.67 -3.97
N LEU A 12 3.24 39.86 -3.17
CA LEU A 12 4.25 38.97 -3.68
C LEU A 12 4.59 37.89 -2.62
N THR A 13 3.62 37.07 -2.21
CA THR A 13 3.87 35.75 -1.57
C THR A 13 2.59 34.90 -1.59
N ALA A 14 2.08 34.61 -2.78
CA ALA A 14 1.08 33.56 -2.95
C ALA A 14 1.46 32.77 -4.20
N GLY A 15 2.51 32.00 -4.08
CA GLY A 15 3.00 31.20 -5.19
C GLY A 15 4.27 30.46 -4.82
N ALA A 16 4.22 29.66 -3.75
CA ALA A 16 5.29 28.68 -3.54
C ALA A 16 4.79 27.57 -2.62
N SER A 17 4.91 26.38 -3.18
CA SER A 17 5.17 25.16 -2.43
C SER A 17 3.96 24.33 -2.06
N ALA A 18 3.26 23.80 -3.06
CA ALA A 18 2.97 22.37 -3.00
C ALA A 18 4.30 21.64 -3.30
N ALA A 19 5.28 21.74 -2.41
CA ALA A 19 6.44 20.89 -2.44
C ALA A 19 5.93 19.48 -2.15
N ALA A 20 5.91 18.64 -3.17
CA ALA A 20 5.66 17.24 -3.10
C ALA A 20 6.52 16.63 -1.97
N PHE A 21 5.90 16.36 -0.82
CA PHE A 21 6.47 15.52 0.22
C PHE A 21 6.35 14.06 -0.25
N ALA A 22 7.02 13.72 -1.34
CA ALA A 22 7.36 12.34 -1.57
C ALA A 22 8.47 12.00 -0.57
N PRO A 23 8.22 11.16 0.42
CA PRO A 23 9.27 10.74 1.33
C PRO A 23 10.34 10.03 0.51
N ASN A 24 11.59 10.45 0.68
CA ASN A 24 12.78 9.83 0.11
C ASN A 24 13.00 8.46 0.80
N LEU A 25 12.10 7.50 0.52
CA LEU A 25 11.99 6.24 1.23
C LEU A 25 13.14 5.28 0.94
N LEU A 26 13.88 5.49 -0.14
CA LEU A 26 14.93 4.56 -0.57
C LEU A 26 15.95 5.31 -1.42
N ALA A 27 16.91 5.93 -0.76
CA ALA A 27 18.15 6.38 -1.42
C ALA A 27 19.00 5.16 -1.82
N ALA A 28 18.49 4.35 -2.78
CA ALA A 28 19.29 3.33 -3.45
C ALA A 28 18.72 3.10 -4.85
N LYS A 29 19.25 3.83 -5.82
CA LYS A 29 18.93 3.82 -7.24
C LYS A 29 17.59 4.45 -7.65
N ASN A 30 17.67 5.34 -8.62
CA ASN A 30 16.61 6.19 -9.17
C ASN A 30 15.55 5.42 -10.01
N GLU A 31 15.12 4.22 -9.63
CA GLU A 31 14.25 3.37 -10.44
C GLU A 31 13.16 2.66 -9.61
N MET A 32 12.09 2.32 -10.27
CA MET A 32 11.05 1.44 -9.72
C MET A 32 11.63 0.03 -9.50
N LYS A 33 11.21 -0.64 -8.40
CA LYS A 33 11.64 -2.00 -8.06
C LYS A 33 10.47 -2.95 -8.13
N LEU A 34 10.64 -4.11 -8.78
CA LEU A 34 9.59 -5.11 -8.93
C LEU A 34 9.51 -6.02 -7.70
N SER A 35 8.29 -6.24 -7.23
CA SER A 35 7.93 -7.13 -6.13
C SER A 35 6.67 -7.93 -6.45
N ILE A 36 6.36 -8.96 -5.66
CA ILE A 36 5.12 -9.72 -5.70
C ILE A 36 4.47 -9.67 -4.32
N ALA A 37 3.14 -9.54 -4.26
CA ALA A 37 2.36 -9.69 -3.03
C ALA A 37 2.07 -11.17 -2.74
N ALA A 38 2.28 -11.60 -1.50
CA ALA A 38 1.90 -12.94 -1.06
C ALA A 38 0.41 -13.22 -1.25
N TYR A 39 -0.42 -12.17 -1.32
CA TYR A 39 -1.85 -12.27 -1.61
C TYR A 39 -2.15 -12.92 -2.96
N SER A 40 -1.23 -12.84 -3.92
CA SER A 40 -1.31 -13.56 -5.20
C SER A 40 -1.47 -15.07 -5.03
N PHE A 41 -0.94 -15.61 -3.94
CA PHE A 41 -1.03 -17.02 -3.56
C PHE A 41 -2.03 -17.30 -2.44
N ARG A 42 -3.02 -16.43 -2.25
CA ARG A 42 -3.96 -16.49 -1.13
C ARG A 42 -4.59 -17.86 -0.89
N ASN A 43 -4.85 -18.64 -1.92
CA ASN A 43 -5.46 -19.96 -1.80
C ASN A 43 -4.47 -21.09 -1.43
N TYR A 44 -3.17 -20.82 -1.51
CA TYR A 44 -2.10 -21.80 -1.30
C TYR A 44 -1.49 -21.72 0.10
N PHE A 45 -1.80 -20.67 0.88
CA PHE A 45 -1.36 -20.55 2.26
C PHE A 45 -2.27 -21.32 3.22
N ARG A 46 -1.65 -22.04 4.17
CA ARG A 46 -2.35 -22.84 5.20
C ARG A 46 -3.09 -21.94 6.21
N TYR A 47 -2.60 -20.73 6.46
CA TYR A 47 -3.21 -19.80 7.40
C TYR A 47 -3.91 -18.67 6.69
N MET A 48 -5.01 -18.17 7.31
CA MET A 48 -5.72 -16.96 6.92
C MET A 48 -6.20 -16.24 8.18
N ARG A 49 -5.62 -15.07 8.47
CA ARG A 49 -5.99 -14.23 9.63
C ARG A 49 -5.99 -15.01 10.95
N GLY A 50 -4.90 -15.77 11.18
CA GLY A 50 -4.68 -16.56 12.40
C GLY A 50 -5.43 -17.89 12.46
N LYS A 51 -6.28 -18.21 11.48
CA LYS A 51 -7.00 -19.49 11.41
C LYS A 51 -6.33 -20.42 10.41
N GLU A 52 -6.15 -21.66 10.79
CA GLU A 52 -5.68 -22.73 9.90
C GLU A 52 -6.79 -23.13 8.93
N ARG A 53 -6.43 -23.45 7.70
CA ARG A 53 -7.35 -23.90 6.65
C ARG A 53 -6.65 -24.87 5.69
N LYS A 54 -7.44 -25.63 4.92
CA LYS A 54 -6.93 -26.42 3.81
C LYS A 54 -6.37 -25.47 2.74
N ALA A 55 -5.10 -25.64 2.39
CA ALA A 55 -4.45 -24.93 1.30
C ALA A 55 -4.62 -25.70 -0.02
N ALA A 56 -4.57 -24.99 -1.13
CA ALA A 56 -4.36 -25.62 -2.45
C ALA A 56 -2.92 -26.14 -2.55
N GLU A 57 -2.70 -27.13 -3.39
CA GLU A 57 -1.36 -27.70 -3.62
C GLU A 57 -0.71 -27.12 -4.89
N PRO A 58 0.62 -26.95 -4.91
CA PRO A 58 1.54 -27.16 -3.77
C PRO A 58 1.43 -26.06 -2.73
N ALA A 59 1.32 -26.44 -1.45
CA ALA A 59 1.11 -25.48 -0.35
C ALA A 59 2.28 -24.49 -0.22
N MET A 60 1.93 -23.23 0.04
CA MET A 60 2.83 -22.08 0.20
C MET A 60 3.06 -21.78 1.68
N ASP A 61 4.26 -21.35 2.01
CA ASP A 61 4.63 -20.64 3.22
C ASP A 61 5.49 -19.42 2.90
N MET A 62 5.84 -18.59 3.90
CA MET A 62 6.57 -17.34 3.66
C MET A 62 7.97 -17.56 3.07
N ARG A 63 8.66 -18.67 3.37
CA ARG A 63 9.97 -18.96 2.80
C ARG A 63 9.87 -19.40 1.35
N LYS A 64 8.94 -20.32 1.05
CA LYS A 64 8.65 -20.74 -0.32
C LYS A 64 8.21 -19.56 -1.19
N PHE A 65 7.46 -18.63 -0.61
CA PHE A 65 7.05 -17.41 -1.32
C PHE A 65 8.26 -16.50 -1.62
N ILE A 66 9.17 -16.31 -0.68
CA ILE A 66 10.44 -15.58 -0.92
C ILE A 66 11.29 -16.29 -1.99
N ASP A 67 11.37 -17.63 -1.94
CA ASP A 67 12.06 -18.43 -2.98
C ASP A 67 11.41 -18.25 -4.35
N PHE A 68 10.09 -18.20 -4.42
CA PHE A 68 9.35 -17.90 -5.65
C PHE A 68 9.68 -16.50 -6.19
N CYS A 69 9.68 -15.48 -5.34
CA CYS A 69 10.06 -14.12 -5.74
C CYS A 69 11.48 -14.06 -6.31
N ALA A 70 12.44 -14.74 -5.65
CA ALA A 70 13.82 -14.83 -6.12
C ALA A 70 13.90 -15.55 -7.49
N LYS A 71 13.21 -16.69 -7.64
CA LYS A 71 13.15 -17.47 -8.90
C LYS A 71 12.59 -16.62 -10.05
N GLU A 72 11.58 -15.81 -9.78
CA GLU A 72 10.99 -14.90 -10.77
C GLU A 72 11.85 -13.64 -11.02
N GLY A 73 13.00 -13.51 -10.40
CA GLY A 73 13.89 -12.34 -10.54
C GLY A 73 13.31 -11.05 -9.96
N CYS A 74 12.44 -11.16 -8.98
CA CYS A 74 11.90 -9.99 -8.25
C CYS A 74 12.85 -9.58 -7.13
N ARG A 75 13.09 -8.27 -7.03
CA ARG A 75 13.91 -7.70 -5.97
C ARG A 75 13.17 -7.64 -4.63
N GLY A 76 11.84 -7.74 -4.63
CA GLY A 76 11.00 -7.62 -3.46
C GLY A 76 10.01 -8.75 -3.26
N ALA A 77 9.59 -8.93 -2.00
CA ALA A 77 8.48 -9.78 -1.58
C ALA A 77 7.61 -9.01 -0.58
N GLU A 78 6.34 -8.77 -0.90
CA GLU A 78 5.36 -8.20 0.04
C GLU A 78 4.71 -9.34 0.83
N LEU A 79 5.00 -9.39 2.13
CA LEU A 79 4.54 -10.48 3.00
C LEU A 79 3.21 -10.11 3.67
N THR A 80 2.09 -10.48 3.07
CA THR A 80 0.75 -10.19 3.60
C THR A 80 0.54 -10.84 4.97
N ALA A 81 0.19 -10.03 5.97
CA ALA A 81 0.01 -10.42 7.38
C ALA A 81 -0.98 -11.58 7.60
N TYR A 82 -1.93 -11.74 6.68
CA TYR A 82 -2.98 -12.75 6.80
C TYR A 82 -2.49 -14.19 6.83
N PHE A 83 -1.32 -14.44 6.23
CA PHE A 83 -0.82 -15.79 5.95
C PHE A 83 0.23 -16.26 6.95
N PHE A 84 0.57 -15.43 7.93
CA PHE A 84 1.48 -15.85 8.98
C PHE A 84 0.78 -16.83 9.94
N PRO A 85 1.48 -17.88 10.41
CA PRO A 85 1.00 -18.68 11.52
C PRO A 85 0.75 -17.78 12.75
N PRO A 86 -0.24 -18.08 13.60
CA PRO A 86 -0.51 -17.29 14.79
C PRO A 86 0.64 -17.39 15.82
N ASN A 87 0.72 -16.40 16.70
CA ASN A 87 1.60 -16.39 17.88
C ASN A 87 3.10 -16.51 17.56
N GLN A 88 3.54 -15.95 16.44
CA GLN A 88 4.96 -15.94 16.09
C GLN A 88 5.77 -15.03 17.01
N LYS A 89 6.92 -15.54 17.46
CA LYS A 89 7.88 -14.78 18.27
C LYS A 89 8.69 -13.80 17.41
N PRO A 90 9.24 -12.71 17.97
CA PRO A 90 10.07 -11.74 17.25
C PRO A 90 11.17 -12.37 16.40
N GLU A 91 11.79 -13.44 16.88
CA GLU A 91 12.88 -14.13 16.19
C GLU A 91 12.43 -14.77 14.85
N TYR A 92 11.15 -15.13 14.72
CA TYR A 92 10.60 -15.64 13.44
C TYR A 92 10.71 -14.57 12.34
N PHE A 93 10.33 -13.34 12.62
CA PHE A 93 10.37 -12.21 11.69
C PHE A 93 11.80 -11.83 11.32
N LYS A 94 12.71 -11.79 12.29
CA LYS A 94 14.15 -11.59 12.05
C LYS A 94 14.75 -12.68 11.15
N LYS A 95 14.33 -13.94 11.36
CA LYS A 95 14.76 -15.07 10.52
C LYS A 95 14.27 -14.92 9.08
N LEU A 96 13.04 -14.44 8.85
CA LEU A 96 12.52 -14.17 7.50
C LEU A 96 13.32 -13.08 6.81
N ASN A 97 13.65 -11.98 7.49
CA ASN A 97 14.51 -10.93 6.93
C ASN A 97 15.87 -11.50 6.49
N ARG A 98 16.55 -12.23 7.38
CA ARG A 98 17.84 -12.87 7.04
C ARG A 98 17.71 -13.86 5.89
N TYR A 99 16.59 -14.60 5.84
CA TYR A 99 16.31 -15.56 4.79
C TYR A 99 16.13 -14.90 3.42
N ALA A 100 15.38 -13.80 3.36
CA ALA A 100 15.18 -13.03 2.14
C ALA A 100 16.48 -12.42 1.63
N LYS A 101 17.26 -11.79 2.51
CA LYS A 101 18.58 -11.21 2.16
C LYS A 101 19.56 -12.22 1.55
N LYS A 102 19.56 -13.48 2.02
CA LYS A 102 20.39 -14.55 1.45
C LYS A 102 19.98 -14.95 0.03
N ARG A 103 18.87 -14.45 -0.49
CA ARG A 103 18.32 -14.68 -1.82
C ARG A 103 18.27 -13.42 -2.66
N ASP A 104 18.95 -12.35 -2.22
CA ASP A 104 18.93 -11.03 -2.85
C ASP A 104 17.50 -10.46 -3.00
N VAL A 105 16.60 -10.85 -2.07
CA VAL A 105 15.22 -10.35 -1.97
C VAL A 105 15.08 -9.45 -0.74
N GLU A 106 14.52 -8.26 -0.92
CA GLU A 106 14.11 -7.37 0.14
C GLU A 106 12.65 -7.66 0.54
N ILE A 107 12.28 -7.51 1.82
CA ILE A 107 10.87 -7.46 2.19
C ILE A 107 10.34 -6.09 1.81
N SER A 108 9.60 -6.01 0.70
CA SER A 108 9.14 -4.75 0.13
C SER A 108 8.07 -4.06 0.97
N GLY A 109 7.33 -4.82 1.77
CA GLY A 109 6.28 -4.34 2.65
C GLY A 109 5.50 -5.48 3.29
N THR A 110 4.50 -5.12 4.08
CA THR A 110 3.46 -6.03 4.55
C THR A 110 2.09 -5.37 4.40
N ALA A 111 1.01 -6.16 4.56
CA ALA A 111 -0.36 -5.70 4.39
C ALA A 111 -1.25 -6.27 5.50
N ILE A 112 -2.02 -5.42 6.17
CA ILE A 112 -2.94 -5.82 7.26
C ILE A 112 -4.39 -5.54 6.91
N GLY A 113 -5.31 -6.26 7.56
CA GLY A 113 -6.76 -6.08 7.41
C GLY A 113 -7.38 -5.41 8.63
N ASN A 114 -7.15 -4.12 8.76
CA ASN A 114 -7.69 -3.29 9.81
C ASN A 114 -8.99 -2.58 9.40
N ASN A 115 -9.70 -2.03 10.39
CA ASN A 115 -10.83 -1.12 10.19
C ASN A 115 -10.69 0.08 11.14
N PHE A 116 -10.51 1.27 10.59
CA PHE A 116 -10.38 2.53 11.35
C PHE A 116 -11.64 3.38 11.35
N SER A 117 -12.70 2.98 10.63
CA SER A 117 -14.00 3.65 10.66
C SER A 117 -14.91 3.20 11.82
N LEU A 118 -14.31 2.75 12.91
CA LEU A 118 -14.99 2.33 14.13
C LEU A 118 -15.07 3.47 15.14
N GLU A 119 -16.19 3.56 15.86
CA GLU A 119 -16.32 4.47 17.00
C GLU A 119 -15.29 4.12 18.09
N PRO A 120 -14.87 5.10 18.91
CA PRO A 120 -14.02 4.85 20.08
C PRO A 120 -14.59 3.76 20.97
N GLY A 121 -13.72 2.87 21.44
CA GLY A 121 -14.09 1.74 22.28
C GLY A 121 -13.27 0.48 22.01
N PRO A 122 -13.61 -0.65 22.65
CA PRO A 122 -12.80 -1.87 22.64
C PRO A 122 -12.47 -2.40 21.24
N ASP A 123 -13.41 -2.29 20.29
CA ASP A 123 -13.19 -2.77 18.92
C ASP A 123 -12.15 -1.92 18.19
N ARG A 124 -12.21 -0.58 18.30
CA ARG A 124 -11.21 0.33 17.74
C ARG A 124 -9.85 0.12 18.41
N ASP A 125 -9.82 -0.04 19.74
CA ASP A 125 -8.59 -0.28 20.49
C ASP A 125 -7.92 -1.59 20.05
N ALA A 126 -8.70 -2.63 19.77
CA ALA A 126 -8.21 -3.88 19.23
C ALA A 126 -7.59 -3.71 17.83
N GLN A 127 -8.18 -2.87 16.93
CA GLN A 127 -7.60 -2.55 15.64
C GLN A 127 -6.28 -1.79 15.77
N MET A 128 -6.21 -0.83 16.67
CA MET A 128 -5.00 -0.07 16.95
C MET A 128 -3.89 -0.95 17.52
N LYS A 129 -4.21 -1.83 18.49
CA LYS A 129 -3.28 -2.82 19.02
C LYS A 129 -2.76 -3.75 17.93
N TYR A 130 -3.63 -4.19 17.04
CA TYR A 130 -3.27 -5.04 15.90
C TYR A 130 -2.30 -4.32 14.95
N LEU A 131 -2.59 -3.05 14.60
CA LEU A 131 -1.66 -2.24 13.81
C LEU A 131 -0.29 -2.12 14.50
N LYS A 132 -0.24 -1.70 15.77
CA LYS A 132 1.02 -1.52 16.52
C LYS A 132 1.85 -2.80 16.55
N THR A 133 1.21 -3.95 16.76
CA THR A 133 1.87 -5.26 16.67
C THR A 133 2.50 -5.50 15.29
N TRP A 134 1.79 -5.13 14.20
CA TRP A 134 2.34 -5.32 12.86
C TRP A 134 3.38 -4.27 12.46
N VAL A 135 3.35 -3.09 13.04
CA VAL A 135 4.45 -2.11 12.93
C VAL A 135 5.73 -2.69 13.53
N ASP A 136 5.67 -3.27 14.74
CA ASP A 136 6.82 -3.93 15.36
C ASP A 136 7.32 -5.13 14.53
N ASN A 137 6.41 -5.93 13.99
CA ASN A 137 6.78 -7.06 13.12
C ASN A 137 7.40 -6.59 11.79
N ALA A 138 6.91 -5.50 11.20
CA ALA A 138 7.46 -4.89 10.00
C ALA A 138 8.90 -4.41 10.23
N GLU A 139 9.16 -3.73 11.34
CA GLU A 139 10.51 -3.33 11.76
C GLU A 139 11.45 -4.53 11.83
N LEU A 140 11.02 -5.63 12.48
CA LEU A 140 11.80 -6.86 12.61
C LEU A 140 12.07 -7.56 11.27
N MET A 141 11.12 -7.49 10.33
CA MET A 141 11.27 -8.02 8.98
C MET A 141 12.10 -7.10 8.07
N GLY A 142 12.32 -5.84 8.45
CA GLY A 142 12.93 -4.83 7.59
C GLY A 142 12.00 -4.34 6.47
N ALA A 143 10.68 -4.49 6.67
CA ALA A 143 9.67 -3.97 5.74
C ALA A 143 9.53 -2.45 5.95
N PRO A 144 9.68 -1.63 4.89
CA PRO A 144 9.66 -0.16 5.03
C PRO A 144 8.26 0.42 5.18
N HIS A 145 7.22 -0.34 4.83
CA HIS A 145 5.84 0.13 4.88
C HIS A 145 4.84 -0.99 5.22
N ILE A 146 3.65 -0.56 5.63
CA ILE A 146 2.49 -1.41 5.87
C ILE A 146 1.31 -0.85 5.09
N ARG A 147 0.70 -1.65 4.22
CA ARG A 147 -0.60 -1.32 3.64
C ARG A 147 -1.69 -1.48 4.70
N ILE A 148 -2.50 -0.45 4.85
CA ILE A 148 -3.64 -0.37 5.76
C ILE A 148 -4.92 0.01 5.02
N PHE A 149 -6.07 -0.25 5.65
CA PHE A 149 -7.38 0.20 5.17
C PHE A 149 -7.95 1.33 6.04
N ALA A 150 -8.78 2.19 5.45
CA ALA A 150 -9.70 3.02 6.22
C ALA A 150 -10.76 2.15 6.92
N GLY A 151 -11.15 1.08 6.25
CA GLY A 151 -12.15 0.13 6.73
C GLY A 151 -13.54 0.38 6.14
N LYS A 152 -14.46 -0.49 6.51
CA LYS A 152 -15.85 -0.43 6.03
C LYS A 152 -16.67 0.51 6.89
N GLN A 153 -17.24 1.52 6.26
CA GLN A 153 -18.22 2.40 6.90
C GLN A 153 -19.41 1.60 7.43
N LYS A 154 -19.75 1.80 8.70
CA LYS A 154 -20.90 1.15 9.31
C LYS A 154 -22.19 1.70 8.69
N LYS A 155 -23.16 0.83 8.43
CA LYS A 155 -24.48 1.24 7.93
C LYS A 155 -25.11 2.27 8.89
N GLY A 156 -25.59 3.38 8.34
CA GLY A 156 -26.16 4.49 9.10
C GLY A 156 -25.16 5.54 9.60
N THR A 157 -23.86 5.32 9.45
CA THR A 157 -22.84 6.36 9.72
C THR A 157 -22.71 7.25 8.48
N SER A 158 -22.68 8.59 8.65
CA SER A 158 -22.43 9.49 7.52
C SER A 158 -20.98 9.38 7.02
N ALA A 159 -20.72 9.79 5.77
CA ALA A 159 -19.37 9.79 5.21
C ALA A 159 -18.42 10.69 6.02
N GLU A 160 -18.91 11.86 6.44
CA GLU A 160 -18.15 12.84 7.25
C GLU A 160 -17.78 12.25 8.62
N ARG A 161 -18.72 11.53 9.26
CA ARG A 161 -18.43 10.86 10.54
C ARG A 161 -17.40 9.76 10.35
N ALA A 162 -17.53 8.94 9.29
CA ALA A 162 -16.58 7.89 8.98
C ALA A 162 -15.18 8.47 8.69
N ASP A 163 -15.09 9.55 7.90
CA ASP A 163 -13.82 10.23 7.62
C ASP A 163 -13.17 10.77 8.89
N LYS A 164 -13.95 11.39 9.79
CA LYS A 164 -13.45 11.88 11.09
C LYS A 164 -12.85 10.76 11.93
N LEU A 165 -13.54 9.61 12.04
CA LEU A 165 -13.06 8.45 12.77
C LEU A 165 -11.75 7.90 12.18
N VAL A 166 -11.68 7.81 10.86
CA VAL A 166 -10.48 7.36 10.13
C VAL A 166 -9.30 8.31 10.36
N ILE A 167 -9.52 9.64 10.25
CA ILE A 167 -8.49 10.65 10.46
C ILE A 167 -7.93 10.57 11.89
N GLU A 168 -8.79 10.46 12.90
CA GLU A 168 -8.37 10.32 14.30
C GLU A 168 -7.51 9.06 14.51
N ALA A 169 -7.94 7.92 13.95
CA ALA A 169 -7.18 6.67 14.06
C ALA A 169 -5.85 6.72 13.28
N LEU A 170 -5.84 7.33 12.10
CA LEU A 170 -4.63 7.48 11.29
C LEU A 170 -3.58 8.37 11.98
N LYS A 171 -3.98 9.45 12.65
CA LYS A 171 -3.05 10.28 13.43
C LYS A 171 -2.35 9.46 14.51
N GLU A 172 -3.10 8.71 15.33
CA GLU A 172 -2.52 7.83 16.34
C GLU A 172 -1.61 6.75 15.73
N ALA A 173 -2.04 6.16 14.61
CA ALA A 173 -1.27 5.14 13.91
C ALA A 173 0.06 5.69 13.38
N CYS A 174 0.05 6.89 12.79
CA CYS A 174 1.24 7.57 12.26
C CYS A 174 2.23 7.96 13.36
N ASP A 175 1.74 8.42 14.52
CA ASP A 175 2.58 8.72 15.68
C ASP A 175 3.35 7.50 16.17
N TYR A 176 2.72 6.32 16.12
CA TYR A 176 3.39 5.08 16.50
C TYR A 176 4.36 4.58 15.43
N SER A 177 3.90 4.49 14.18
CA SER A 177 4.69 3.95 13.08
C SER A 177 5.90 4.82 12.76
N GLY A 178 5.74 6.15 12.89
CA GLY A 178 6.82 7.11 12.68
C GLY A 178 8.00 6.96 13.65
N LYS A 179 7.74 6.57 14.91
CA LYS A 179 8.79 6.27 15.88
C LYS A 179 9.64 5.04 15.50
N LYS A 180 9.08 4.19 14.63
CA LYS A 180 9.72 2.98 14.11
C LYS A 180 10.28 3.16 12.69
N GLY A 181 10.08 4.32 12.08
CA GLY A 181 10.48 4.59 10.69
C GLY A 181 9.68 3.81 9.66
N ILE A 182 8.46 3.38 10.00
CA ILE A 182 7.57 2.59 9.13
C ILE A 182 6.50 3.50 8.53
N TYR A 183 6.38 3.49 7.22
CA TYR A 183 5.32 4.20 6.51
C TYR A 183 4.01 3.43 6.51
N LEU A 184 2.90 4.15 6.65
CA LEU A 184 1.57 3.60 6.47
C LEU A 184 1.08 3.96 5.07
N GLY A 185 0.74 2.94 4.28
CA GLY A 185 0.15 3.09 2.96
C GLY A 185 -1.36 2.89 3.04
N LEU A 186 -2.14 3.96 2.98
CA LEU A 186 -3.61 3.88 2.93
C LEU A 186 -4.05 3.44 1.54
N GLU A 187 -4.73 2.31 1.44
CA GLU A 187 -5.16 1.77 0.16
C GLU A 187 -6.48 2.39 -0.30
N ASN A 188 -6.57 2.69 -1.60
CA ASN A 188 -7.83 2.99 -2.28
C ASN A 188 -8.70 1.74 -2.34
N HIS A 189 -9.46 1.48 -1.28
CA HIS A 189 -10.26 0.27 -1.09
C HIS A 189 -11.62 0.58 -0.45
N ASP A 190 -12.61 -0.27 -0.64
CA ASP A 190 -13.98 -0.14 -0.09
C ASP A 190 -14.56 1.27 -0.34
N SER A 191 -14.83 2.03 0.73
CA SER A 191 -15.49 3.33 0.67
C SER A 191 -14.59 4.49 0.18
N ILE A 192 -13.27 4.29 0.11
CA ILE A 192 -12.31 5.34 -0.33
C ILE A 192 -11.72 5.03 -1.72
N ALA A 193 -12.54 4.55 -2.62
CA ALA A 193 -12.15 4.14 -3.97
C ALA A 193 -12.11 5.30 -4.99
N SER A 194 -11.74 6.52 -4.58
CA SER A 194 -11.48 7.68 -5.44
C SER A 194 -10.30 8.50 -4.94
N ALA A 195 -9.55 9.14 -5.85
CA ALA A 195 -8.40 9.98 -5.51
C ALA A 195 -8.80 11.16 -4.62
N ASP A 196 -9.93 11.81 -4.90
CA ASP A 196 -10.38 12.98 -4.13
C ASP A 196 -10.57 12.66 -2.64
N ARG A 197 -11.23 11.55 -2.32
CA ARG A 197 -11.44 11.18 -0.93
C ARG A 197 -10.15 10.74 -0.26
N LEU A 198 -9.32 10.00 -0.97
CA LEU A 198 -8.04 9.51 -0.48
C LEU A 198 -7.09 10.66 -0.14
N ILE A 199 -6.92 11.61 -1.06
CA ILE A 199 -6.05 12.79 -0.88
C ILE A 199 -6.57 13.67 0.28
N ARG A 200 -7.90 13.93 0.35
CA ARG A 200 -8.48 14.67 1.48
C ARG A 200 -8.18 14.03 2.84
N LEU A 201 -8.21 12.70 2.93
CA LEU A 201 -7.86 12.01 4.18
C LEU A 201 -6.39 12.20 4.53
N LEU A 202 -5.49 12.10 3.55
CA LEU A 202 -4.05 12.34 3.76
C LEU A 202 -3.80 13.77 4.25
N ASP A 203 -4.37 14.76 3.58
CA ASP A 203 -4.23 16.19 3.91
C ASP A 203 -4.74 16.49 5.33
N ALA A 204 -5.87 15.88 5.73
CA ALA A 204 -6.45 16.07 7.06
C ALA A 204 -5.63 15.39 8.18
N VAL A 205 -4.90 14.32 7.87
CA VAL A 205 -3.98 13.67 8.81
C VAL A 205 -2.68 14.45 8.94
N ASP A 206 -2.17 15.00 7.83
CA ASP A 206 -0.95 15.83 7.75
C ASP A 206 0.27 15.16 8.41
N SER A 207 0.57 13.93 8.01
CA SER A 207 1.71 13.18 8.54
C SER A 207 2.63 12.69 7.43
N LYS A 208 3.92 12.97 7.57
CA LYS A 208 4.94 12.44 6.65
C LYS A 208 5.04 10.90 6.64
N TRP A 209 4.44 10.24 7.62
CA TRP A 209 4.43 8.78 7.76
C TRP A 209 3.21 8.12 7.14
N LEU A 210 2.31 8.92 6.52
CA LEU A 210 1.15 8.45 5.77
C LEU A 210 1.34 8.75 4.29
N GLY A 211 1.08 7.77 3.45
CA GLY A 211 0.97 7.93 2.01
C GLY A 211 -0.06 6.96 1.44
N ILE A 212 -0.15 6.90 0.13
CA ILE A 212 -1.07 5.99 -0.56
C ILE A 212 -0.37 4.66 -0.84
N ASN A 213 -1.01 3.55 -0.48
CA ASN A 213 -0.78 2.27 -1.13
C ASN A 213 -1.68 2.22 -2.36
N LEU A 214 -1.12 2.56 -3.52
CA LEU A 214 -1.86 2.79 -4.75
C LEU A 214 -2.16 1.46 -5.45
N ASP A 215 -3.41 1.00 -5.33
CA ASP A 215 -3.89 -0.19 -6.01
C ASP A 215 -4.52 0.16 -7.36
N SER A 216 -3.99 -0.39 -8.44
CA SER A 216 -4.39 -0.07 -9.80
C SER A 216 -5.78 -0.60 -10.18
N GLY A 217 -6.31 -1.57 -9.44
CA GLY A 217 -7.59 -2.23 -9.73
C GLY A 217 -8.74 -1.82 -8.83
N ASN A 218 -8.51 -0.97 -7.80
CA ASN A 218 -9.51 -0.72 -6.76
C ASN A 218 -10.23 0.63 -6.86
N PHE A 219 -9.84 1.52 -7.77
CA PHE A 219 -10.65 2.70 -8.05
C PHE A 219 -12.02 2.30 -8.62
N ARG A 220 -13.05 2.99 -8.18
CA ARG A 220 -14.45 2.78 -8.61
C ARG A 220 -15.01 4.11 -9.11
N THR A 221 -14.37 4.64 -10.15
CA THR A 221 -14.68 5.91 -10.80
C THR A 221 -14.89 5.69 -12.31
N GLU A 222 -15.29 6.73 -13.02
CA GLU A 222 -15.46 6.67 -14.49
C GLU A 222 -14.13 6.48 -15.21
N ASP A 223 -13.06 7.16 -14.75
CA ASP A 223 -11.69 6.95 -15.25
C ASP A 223 -10.72 6.59 -14.10
N PRO A 224 -10.54 5.29 -13.80
CA PRO A 224 -9.57 4.82 -12.83
C PRO A 224 -8.12 5.20 -13.12
N TYR A 225 -7.76 5.50 -14.37
CA TYR A 225 -6.41 5.92 -14.74
C TYR A 225 -6.15 7.37 -14.36
N ASP A 226 -7.16 8.26 -14.43
CA ASP A 226 -7.06 9.62 -13.94
C ASP A 226 -6.85 9.64 -12.41
N ASP A 227 -7.69 8.90 -11.68
CA ASP A 227 -7.53 8.76 -10.22
C ASP A 227 -6.16 8.19 -9.85
N PHE A 228 -5.67 7.21 -10.62
CA PHE A 228 -4.34 6.64 -10.41
C PHE A 228 -3.25 7.71 -10.61
N GLU A 229 -3.28 8.46 -11.73
CA GLU A 229 -2.31 9.52 -12.03
C GLU A 229 -2.28 10.58 -10.92
N ARG A 230 -3.44 11.06 -10.51
CA ARG A 230 -3.58 12.07 -9.44
C ARG A 230 -3.06 11.59 -8.09
N SER A 231 -3.09 10.29 -7.85
CA SER A 231 -2.60 9.68 -6.61
C SER A 231 -1.09 9.44 -6.58
N VAL A 232 -0.40 9.41 -7.73
CA VAL A 232 1.04 9.11 -7.83
C VAL A 232 1.91 9.99 -6.92
N PRO A 233 1.71 11.33 -6.83
CA PRO A 233 2.54 12.20 -5.99
C PRO A 233 2.50 11.86 -4.49
N HIS A 234 1.46 11.17 -4.03
CA HIS A 234 1.23 10.82 -2.63
C HIS A 234 1.57 9.36 -2.32
N THR A 235 2.11 8.61 -3.30
CA THR A 235 2.23 7.16 -3.24
C THR A 235 3.51 6.70 -2.55
N VAL A 236 3.38 5.79 -1.58
CA VAL A 236 4.49 5.13 -0.88
C VAL A 236 4.71 3.69 -1.36
N ASN A 237 3.70 3.07 -1.93
CA ASN A 237 3.75 1.72 -2.51
C ASN A 237 2.70 1.57 -3.60
N VAL A 238 2.97 0.75 -4.60
CA VAL A 238 2.01 0.43 -5.68
C VAL A 238 1.68 -1.05 -5.66
N GLN A 239 0.38 -1.39 -5.66
CA GLN A 239 -0.11 -2.73 -5.93
C GLN A 239 -0.72 -2.77 -7.33
N MET A 240 -0.11 -3.55 -8.21
CA MET A 240 -0.50 -3.67 -9.62
C MET A 240 -1.41 -4.87 -9.81
N LYS A 241 -2.64 -4.63 -10.24
CA LYS A 241 -3.64 -5.66 -10.56
C LYS A 241 -3.67 -5.94 -12.05
N VAL A 242 -3.99 -7.18 -12.41
CA VAL A 242 -4.16 -7.59 -13.83
C VAL A 242 -5.51 -7.20 -14.43
N ALA A 243 -6.43 -6.75 -13.59
CA ALA A 243 -7.76 -6.30 -14.00
C ALA A 243 -8.25 -5.15 -13.11
N LEU A 244 -9.08 -4.29 -13.69
CA LEU A 244 -9.75 -3.20 -12.99
C LEU A 244 -11.25 -3.21 -13.31
N LYS A 245 -12.02 -2.40 -12.58
CA LYS A 245 -13.46 -2.28 -12.79
C LYS A 245 -13.89 -0.83 -12.64
N ARG A 246 -14.54 -0.27 -13.68
CA ARG A 246 -15.06 1.10 -13.66
C ARG A 246 -16.35 1.21 -12.85
N LEU A 247 -16.67 2.42 -12.43
CA LEU A 247 -17.95 2.73 -11.79
C LEU A 247 -19.12 2.25 -12.66
N GLY A 248 -20.10 1.60 -12.03
CA GLY A 248 -21.29 1.08 -12.72
C GLY A 248 -21.06 -0.15 -13.60
N SER A 249 -19.81 -0.51 -13.95
CA SER A 249 -19.53 -1.70 -14.73
C SER A 249 -19.79 -2.98 -13.94
N LYS A 250 -20.36 -4.00 -14.60
CA LYS A 250 -20.45 -5.37 -14.05
C LYS A 250 -19.25 -6.23 -14.46
N VAL A 251 -18.45 -5.78 -15.42
CA VAL A 251 -17.34 -6.54 -16.01
C VAL A 251 -16.00 -5.96 -15.59
N HIS A 252 -15.04 -6.84 -15.33
CA HIS A 252 -13.63 -6.46 -15.18
C HIS A 252 -13.01 -6.34 -16.56
N GLU A 253 -12.23 -5.29 -16.77
CA GLU A 253 -11.40 -5.12 -17.96
C GLU A 253 -9.93 -5.42 -17.63
N LYS A 254 -9.16 -5.90 -18.60
CA LYS A 254 -7.73 -6.13 -18.44
C LYS A 254 -7.03 -4.80 -18.16
N SER A 255 -6.15 -4.76 -17.17
CA SER A 255 -5.32 -3.60 -16.87
C SER A 255 -4.35 -3.30 -18.01
N ASP A 256 -4.25 -2.04 -18.41
CA ASP A 256 -3.19 -1.57 -19.31
C ASP A 256 -1.91 -1.30 -18.48
N MET A 257 -1.06 -2.33 -18.37
CA MET A 257 0.19 -2.26 -17.61
C MET A 257 1.13 -1.17 -18.13
N LYS A 258 1.17 -0.99 -19.46
CA LYS A 258 2.01 0.05 -20.09
C LYS A 258 1.55 1.45 -19.66
N ARG A 259 0.24 1.69 -19.67
CA ARG A 259 -0.36 2.97 -19.23
C ARG A 259 -0.06 3.25 -17.77
N PHE A 260 -0.34 2.30 -16.86
CA PHE A 260 -0.08 2.48 -15.43
C PHE A 260 1.40 2.75 -15.12
N LEU A 261 2.31 1.96 -15.69
CA LEU A 261 3.75 2.14 -15.48
C LEU A 261 4.25 3.45 -16.10
N GLY A 262 3.66 3.86 -17.22
CA GLY A 262 3.91 5.17 -17.84
C GLY A 262 3.49 6.35 -16.94
N LEU A 263 2.33 6.24 -16.27
CA LEU A 263 1.86 7.24 -15.31
C LEU A 263 2.78 7.33 -14.08
N LEU A 264 3.25 6.21 -13.57
CA LEU A 264 4.24 6.18 -12.47
C LEU A 264 5.54 6.88 -12.88
N LYS A 265 6.07 6.60 -14.08
CA LYS A 265 7.26 7.26 -14.60
C LYS A 265 7.05 8.76 -14.78
N LYS A 266 5.94 9.17 -15.38
CA LYS A 266 5.55 10.58 -15.58
C LYS A 266 5.49 11.34 -14.25
N GLY A 267 4.93 10.69 -13.20
CA GLY A 267 4.85 11.25 -11.85
C GLY A 267 6.15 11.13 -11.04
N GLY A 268 7.23 10.60 -11.62
CA GLY A 268 8.54 10.47 -10.96
C GLY A 268 8.57 9.46 -9.81
N TYR A 269 7.65 8.49 -9.78
CA TYR A 269 7.59 7.47 -8.74
C TYR A 269 8.86 6.61 -8.73
N LYS A 270 9.42 6.43 -7.54
CA LYS A 270 10.62 5.63 -7.28
C LYS A 270 10.35 4.77 -6.05
N GLY A 271 9.92 3.56 -6.26
CA GLY A 271 9.53 2.70 -5.14
C GLY A 271 9.19 1.29 -5.59
N TRP A 272 8.48 0.57 -4.75
CA TRP A 272 8.05 -0.79 -5.05
C TRP A 272 6.82 -0.79 -5.95
N VAL A 273 6.89 -1.54 -7.04
CA VAL A 273 5.75 -1.90 -7.87
C VAL A 273 5.48 -3.38 -7.62
N VAL A 274 4.44 -3.65 -6.85
CA VAL A 274 4.11 -4.98 -6.33
C VAL A 274 3.02 -5.60 -7.20
N LEU A 275 3.30 -6.70 -7.88
CA LEU A 275 2.25 -7.44 -8.57
C LEU A 275 1.36 -8.14 -7.54
N GLU A 276 0.07 -7.80 -7.51
CA GLU A 276 -0.95 -8.52 -6.76
C GLU A 276 -1.89 -9.24 -7.72
N TYR A 277 -1.56 -10.50 -8.03
CA TYR A 277 -2.28 -11.31 -8.99
C TYR A 277 -3.54 -11.91 -8.36
N GLU A 278 -4.72 -11.47 -8.80
CA GLU A 278 -6.00 -11.92 -8.25
C GLU A 278 -6.91 -12.64 -9.24
N ALA A 279 -6.44 -12.90 -10.45
CA ALA A 279 -7.21 -13.65 -11.45
C ALA A 279 -7.38 -15.14 -11.04
N LYS A 280 -8.14 -15.90 -11.83
CA LYS A 280 -8.55 -17.28 -11.50
C LYS A 280 -7.49 -18.32 -11.83
N GLU A 281 -6.56 -17.99 -12.73
CA GLU A 281 -5.55 -18.89 -13.21
C GLU A 281 -4.54 -19.24 -12.09
N ASN A 282 -3.85 -20.34 -12.29
CA ASN A 282 -2.84 -20.79 -11.34
C ASN A 282 -1.69 -19.76 -11.24
N PRO A 283 -1.44 -19.12 -10.09
CA PRO A 283 -0.43 -18.09 -9.94
C PRO A 283 1.00 -18.61 -10.19
N TYR A 284 1.27 -19.88 -9.98
CA TYR A 284 2.59 -20.47 -10.26
C TYR A 284 3.01 -20.39 -11.73
N THR A 285 2.05 -20.32 -12.64
CA THR A 285 2.30 -20.23 -14.10
C THR A 285 1.90 -18.89 -14.69
N ALA A 286 0.87 -18.24 -14.12
CA ALA A 286 0.31 -17.03 -14.67
C ALA A 286 1.11 -15.75 -14.31
N ILE A 287 1.88 -15.77 -13.21
CA ILE A 287 2.63 -14.59 -12.75
C ILE A 287 3.82 -14.28 -13.68
N SER A 288 4.58 -15.27 -14.13
CA SER A 288 5.80 -15.07 -14.93
C SER A 288 5.58 -14.23 -16.21
N PRO A 289 4.55 -14.49 -17.07
CA PRO A 289 4.30 -13.64 -18.23
C PRO A 289 3.87 -12.22 -17.87
N VAL A 290 3.13 -12.02 -16.78
CA VAL A 290 2.74 -10.67 -16.30
C VAL A 290 3.97 -9.89 -15.84
N LEU A 291 4.87 -10.50 -15.09
CA LEU A 291 6.14 -9.87 -14.68
C LEU A 291 7.00 -9.52 -15.89
N ALA A 292 7.04 -10.38 -16.93
CA ALA A 292 7.74 -10.09 -18.16
C ALA A 292 7.15 -8.87 -18.89
N GLU A 293 5.82 -8.74 -18.93
CA GLU A 293 5.14 -7.55 -19.44
C GLU A 293 5.50 -6.30 -18.64
N MET A 294 5.43 -6.37 -17.30
CA MET A 294 5.77 -5.24 -16.43
C MET A 294 7.21 -4.76 -16.65
N ARG A 295 8.19 -5.69 -16.72
CA ARG A 295 9.61 -5.34 -16.96
C ARG A 295 9.86 -4.58 -18.25
N LYS A 296 9.09 -4.85 -19.31
CA LYS A 296 9.21 -4.12 -20.58
C LYS A 296 8.85 -2.64 -20.46
N HIS A 297 8.05 -2.29 -19.44
CA HIS A 297 7.52 -0.95 -19.25
C HIS A 297 8.06 -0.24 -18.00
N MET A 298 8.86 -0.92 -17.16
CA MET A 298 9.62 -0.33 -16.05
C MET A 298 10.94 0.24 -16.56
#